data_5477e4099a326c5533f1aeabc66be897
#
_entry.id   5477e4099a326c5533f1aeabc66be897
#
_cell.length_a   1.000
_cell.length_b   1.000
_cell.length_c   1.000
_cell.angle_alpha   90.00
_cell.angle_beta   90.00
_cell.angle_gamma   90.00
#
_symmetry.space_group_name_H-M   'P 1'
#
loop_
_entity.id
_entity.type
_entity.pdbx_description
1 polymer ?
#
loop_
_entity_poly.entity_id
_entity_poly.type
_entity_poly.pdbx_seq_one_letter_code
_entity_poly.pdbx_strand_id
1 'polypeptide(L)'
;MLNEIDLSRADLNLLVLFEAVLEERHVGRAAVRLALTPSAVSHGLGRLRRLLHDPLFIRTPKGVVPTARATEIAAPISEILARVRSVVSTAGPFEAASSTRRFAIGAPDGVSAVLLSPLLAELRRTAPGIDISLRQLLPAQGETAEGLAWRAAFSELEARTMDMAILPSADIPARFFRRSLYEEDFVIAMRALHPLARRPTLKRFCEMQHLVVSHTGHAHGFVDEALAKRGLSRRIALTVPNFSFALAVVAETDLLAALPRKFVAMQASRFGIVAREAPLPLRQFRLHAVAPKAAMLDTGLSWLFDAVRRAASRPPVSAI
;
A
#
# COMPACT_ATOMS: atom_id res chain seq x y z
N MET A 1 44.40 5.15 17.87
CA MET A 1 43.72 3.86 17.69
C MET A 1 42.40 3.93 18.47
N LEU A 2 41.29 4.08 17.77
CA LEU A 2 39.94 3.95 18.38
C LEU A 2 39.78 2.50 18.81
N ASN A 3 39.74 2.23 20.13
CA ASN A 3 39.32 0.92 20.62
C ASN A 3 37.92 0.66 20.05
N GLU A 4 37.81 -0.30 19.11
CA GLU A 4 36.52 -0.86 18.71
C GLU A 4 35.87 -1.45 19.95
N ILE A 5 34.85 -0.76 20.47
CA ILE A 5 34.03 -1.29 21.55
C ILE A 5 33.30 -2.49 20.94
N ASP A 6 33.67 -3.70 21.39
CA ASP A 6 32.98 -4.91 20.99
C ASP A 6 31.52 -4.87 21.48
N LEU A 7 30.59 -4.53 20.57
CA LEU A 7 29.16 -4.43 20.87
C LEU A 7 28.57 -5.77 21.33
N SER A 8 29.22 -6.91 21.06
CA SER A 8 28.76 -8.21 21.58
C SER A 8 28.82 -8.31 23.11
N ARG A 9 29.65 -7.44 23.74
CA ARG A 9 29.78 -7.33 25.20
C ARG A 9 28.93 -6.22 25.80
N ALA A 10 28.29 -5.38 24.97
CA ALA A 10 27.41 -4.30 25.41
C ALA A 10 26.03 -4.86 25.75
N ASP A 11 25.75 -5.00 27.04
CA ASP A 11 24.43 -5.42 27.55
C ASP A 11 23.45 -4.24 27.49
N LEU A 12 22.50 -4.27 26.55
CA LEU A 12 21.49 -3.23 26.37
C LEU A 12 20.65 -2.98 27.64
N ASN A 13 20.51 -3.98 28.53
CA ASN A 13 19.84 -3.80 29.81
C ASN A 13 20.52 -2.75 30.69
N LEU A 14 21.85 -2.53 30.53
CA LEU A 14 22.56 -1.49 31.26
C LEU A 14 22.09 -0.09 30.87
N LEU A 15 21.71 0.12 29.61
CA LEU A 15 21.15 1.39 29.13
C LEU A 15 19.74 1.63 29.69
N VAL A 16 18.93 0.57 29.81
CA VAL A 16 17.61 0.64 30.45
C VAL A 16 17.73 1.01 31.93
N LEU A 17 18.72 0.43 32.64
CA LEU A 17 19.00 0.80 34.04
C LEU A 17 19.43 2.26 34.16
N PHE A 18 20.28 2.73 33.24
CA PHE A 18 20.73 4.12 33.21
C PHE A 18 19.56 5.08 33.02
N GLU A 19 18.70 4.86 32.02
CA GLU A 19 17.53 5.68 31.73
C GLU A 19 16.60 5.76 32.96
N ALA A 20 16.27 4.62 33.56
CA ALA A 20 15.40 4.59 34.73
C ALA A 20 16.00 5.34 35.93
N VAL A 21 17.29 5.22 36.20
CA VAL A 21 17.94 5.94 37.32
C VAL A 21 18.07 7.44 37.02
N LEU A 22 18.29 7.81 35.76
CA LEU A 22 18.34 9.19 35.32
C LEU A 22 17.00 9.90 35.55
N GLU A 23 15.90 9.27 35.19
CA GLU A 23 14.54 9.80 35.36
C GLU A 23 14.12 9.86 36.84
N GLU A 24 14.30 8.76 37.57
CA GLU A 24 13.86 8.62 38.96
C GLU A 24 14.74 9.41 39.97
N ARG A 25 15.97 9.73 39.56
CA ARG A 25 16.97 10.36 40.47
C ARG A 25 17.18 9.57 41.78
N HIS A 26 16.81 8.28 41.80
CA HIS A 26 16.87 7.43 42.97
C HIS A 26 16.94 5.95 42.61
N VAL A 27 18.01 5.27 43.04
CA VAL A 27 18.24 3.86 42.70
C VAL A 27 17.10 2.93 43.17
N GLY A 28 16.57 3.15 44.36
CA GLY A 28 15.46 2.35 44.90
C GLY A 28 14.16 2.51 44.08
N ARG A 29 13.80 3.71 43.67
CA ARG A 29 12.62 3.96 42.84
C ARG A 29 12.81 3.35 41.43
N ALA A 30 13.99 3.51 40.84
CA ALA A 30 14.32 2.89 39.59
C ALA A 30 14.23 1.36 39.66
N ALA A 31 14.65 0.77 40.75
CA ALA A 31 14.55 -0.67 41.01
C ALA A 31 13.09 -1.15 41.03
N VAL A 32 12.21 -0.43 41.76
CA VAL A 32 10.76 -0.72 41.81
C VAL A 32 10.15 -0.62 40.40
N ARG A 33 10.44 0.45 39.68
CA ARG A 33 9.96 0.66 38.30
C ARG A 33 10.34 -0.48 37.32
N LEU A 34 11.55 -1.00 37.51
CA LEU A 34 12.08 -2.07 36.65
C LEU A 34 11.76 -3.48 37.15
N ALA A 35 11.01 -3.62 38.26
CA ALA A 35 10.77 -4.89 38.94
C ALA A 35 12.08 -5.64 39.30
N LEU A 36 13.09 -4.89 39.74
CA LEU A 36 14.40 -5.40 40.14
C LEU A 36 14.69 -5.07 41.61
N THR A 37 15.73 -5.70 42.16
CA THR A 37 16.26 -5.32 43.48
C THR A 37 17.20 -4.11 43.37
N PRO A 38 17.30 -3.23 44.40
CA PRO A 38 18.26 -2.13 44.42
C PRO A 38 19.73 -2.60 44.22
N SER A 39 20.05 -3.79 44.74
CA SER A 39 21.35 -4.41 44.54
C SER A 39 21.63 -4.75 43.07
N ALA A 40 20.63 -5.32 42.36
CA ALA A 40 20.76 -5.63 40.92
C ALA A 40 20.97 -4.35 40.09
N VAL A 41 20.20 -3.29 40.37
CA VAL A 41 20.39 -1.99 39.68
C VAL A 41 21.77 -1.39 39.99
N SER A 42 22.22 -1.44 41.24
CA SER A 42 23.56 -0.95 41.63
C SER A 42 24.69 -1.74 40.94
N HIS A 43 24.54 -3.06 40.84
CA HIS A 43 25.50 -3.92 40.14
C HIS A 43 25.55 -3.60 38.65
N GLY A 44 24.39 -3.47 38.00
CA GLY A 44 24.30 -3.09 36.58
C GLY A 44 24.92 -1.72 36.29
N LEU A 45 24.63 -0.70 37.14
CA LEU A 45 25.28 0.61 37.06
C LEU A 45 26.81 0.49 37.26
N GLY A 46 27.27 -0.37 38.13
CA GLY A 46 28.70 -0.66 38.30
C GLY A 46 29.38 -1.19 37.04
N ARG A 47 28.70 -2.05 36.27
CA ARG A 47 29.16 -2.52 34.95
C ARG A 47 29.20 -1.38 33.95
N LEU A 48 28.17 -0.53 33.88
CA LEU A 48 28.09 0.59 32.96
C LEU A 48 29.15 1.64 33.24
N ARG A 49 29.43 1.93 34.53
CA ARG A 49 30.53 2.84 34.96
C ARG A 49 31.89 2.37 34.46
N ARG A 50 32.14 1.06 34.54
CA ARG A 50 33.41 0.47 34.00
C ARG A 50 33.49 0.59 32.50
N LEU A 51 32.38 0.35 31.80
CA LEU A 51 32.32 0.45 30.35
C LEU A 51 32.53 1.89 29.83
N LEU A 52 31.96 2.88 30.51
CA LEU A 52 32.00 4.28 30.10
C LEU A 52 33.09 5.09 30.79
N HIS A 53 33.85 4.46 31.71
CA HIS A 53 34.90 5.10 32.50
C HIS A 53 34.43 6.37 33.24
N ASP A 54 33.18 6.39 33.72
CA ASP A 54 32.56 7.54 34.42
C ASP A 54 31.67 7.06 35.56
N PRO A 55 31.60 7.77 36.71
CA PRO A 55 30.70 7.46 37.81
C PRO A 55 29.22 7.50 37.44
N LEU A 56 28.83 8.21 36.39
CA LEU A 56 27.51 8.46 35.86
C LEU A 56 26.54 9.15 36.83
N PHE A 57 26.52 8.70 38.08
CA PHE A 57 25.65 9.26 39.13
C PHE A 57 26.42 9.43 40.44
N ILE A 58 26.33 10.63 41.03
CA ILE A 58 26.90 11.00 42.30
C ILE A 58 25.80 10.85 43.38
N ARG A 59 26.13 10.16 44.47
CA ARG A 59 25.19 9.99 45.62
C ARG A 59 25.03 11.30 46.38
N THR A 60 23.78 11.61 46.78
CA THR A 60 23.40 12.71 47.64
C THR A 60 22.46 12.22 48.72
N PRO A 61 22.21 12.96 49.79
CA PRO A 61 21.23 12.60 50.82
C PRO A 61 19.80 12.40 50.31
N LYS A 62 19.46 13.05 49.16
CA LYS A 62 18.13 12.97 48.52
C LYS A 62 18.03 12.00 47.34
N GLY A 63 19.08 11.25 47.04
CA GLY A 63 19.12 10.32 45.90
C GLY A 63 20.42 10.39 45.10
N VAL A 64 20.31 10.52 43.79
CA VAL A 64 21.48 10.60 42.88
C VAL A 64 21.38 11.76 41.92
N VAL A 65 22.52 12.34 41.55
CA VAL A 65 22.64 13.44 40.57
C VAL A 65 23.53 12.95 39.42
N PRO A 66 23.17 13.14 38.14
CA PRO A 66 23.99 12.74 37.03
C PRO A 66 25.27 13.55 36.93
N THR A 67 26.33 12.94 36.44
CA THR A 67 27.56 13.63 36.04
C THR A 67 27.33 14.42 34.71
N ALA A 68 28.26 15.29 34.34
CA ALA A 68 28.25 15.95 33.05
C ALA A 68 28.20 14.91 31.89
N ARG A 69 29.00 13.86 32.00
CA ARG A 69 29.01 12.75 31.04
C ARG A 69 27.68 12.00 30.95
N ALA A 70 27.04 11.73 32.09
CA ALA A 70 25.73 11.10 32.11
C ALA A 70 24.65 11.99 31.43
N THR A 71 24.74 13.30 31.60
CA THR A 71 23.83 14.25 30.95
C THR A 71 24.07 14.28 29.42
N GLU A 72 25.31 14.27 28.99
CA GLU A 72 25.69 14.24 27.57
C GLU A 72 25.17 13.00 26.82
N ILE A 73 25.30 11.81 27.45
CA ILE A 73 24.89 10.54 26.81
C ILE A 73 23.38 10.22 27.00
N ALA A 74 22.63 11.00 27.76
CA ALA A 74 21.21 10.76 28.04
C ALA A 74 20.37 10.72 26.77
N ALA A 75 20.48 11.73 25.90
CA ALA A 75 19.72 11.80 24.66
C ALA A 75 20.09 10.68 23.66
N PRO A 76 21.37 10.39 23.38
CA PRO A 76 21.76 9.23 22.57
C PRO A 76 21.22 7.88 23.11
N ILE A 77 21.26 7.66 24.42
CA ILE A 77 20.74 6.42 25.02
C ILE A 77 19.23 6.32 24.84
N SER A 78 18.48 7.38 25.11
CA SER A 78 17.04 7.39 24.93
C SER A 78 16.63 7.13 23.47
N GLU A 79 17.37 7.68 22.51
CA GLU A 79 17.15 7.44 21.08
C GLU A 79 17.40 5.96 20.69
N ILE A 80 18.48 5.36 21.18
CA ILE A 80 18.77 3.94 20.95
C ILE A 80 17.66 3.06 21.53
N LEU A 81 17.25 3.31 22.78
CA LEU A 81 16.18 2.55 23.43
C LEU A 81 14.84 2.72 22.75
N ALA A 82 14.52 3.91 22.23
CA ALA A 82 13.32 4.15 21.44
C ALA A 82 13.33 3.32 20.15
N ARG A 83 14.47 3.23 19.45
CA ARG A 83 14.63 2.36 18.27
C ARG A 83 14.49 0.88 18.61
N VAL A 84 15.10 0.42 19.72
CA VAL A 84 14.94 -0.96 20.18
C VAL A 84 13.48 -1.26 20.53
N ARG A 85 12.80 -0.37 21.25
CA ARG A 85 11.36 -0.51 21.57
C ARG A 85 10.52 -0.59 20.28
N SER A 86 10.84 0.21 19.26
CA SER A 86 10.18 0.15 17.96
C SER A 86 10.35 -1.21 17.29
N VAL A 87 11.55 -1.79 17.31
CA VAL A 87 11.80 -3.13 16.76
C VAL A 87 11.04 -4.19 17.53
N VAL A 88 11.06 -4.16 18.87
CA VAL A 88 10.37 -5.13 19.73
C VAL A 88 8.85 -5.01 19.62
N SER A 89 8.32 -3.80 19.47
CA SER A 89 6.87 -3.59 19.28
C SER A 89 6.35 -4.16 17.96
N THR A 90 7.20 -4.25 16.92
CA THR A 90 6.83 -4.95 15.69
C THR A 90 6.78 -6.47 15.83
N ALA A 91 7.33 -7.03 16.90
CA ALA A 91 7.27 -8.47 17.21
C ALA A 91 5.99 -8.87 17.99
N GLY A 92 5.20 -7.90 18.43
CA GLY A 92 3.89 -8.13 19.05
C GLY A 92 2.81 -8.52 18.03
N PRO A 93 1.64 -9.01 18.48
CA PRO A 93 0.50 -9.23 17.59
C PRO A 93 0.14 -7.92 16.89
N PHE A 94 -0.20 -8.03 15.59
CA PHE A 94 -0.58 -6.86 14.81
C PHE A 94 -1.87 -6.23 15.34
N GLU A 95 -1.77 -4.98 15.76
CA GLU A 95 -2.89 -4.15 16.20
C GLU A 95 -3.08 -2.98 15.23
N ALA A 96 -4.13 -3.02 14.42
CA ALA A 96 -4.37 -2.03 13.37
C ALA A 96 -4.45 -0.59 13.90
N ALA A 97 -5.09 -0.38 15.04
CA ALA A 97 -5.32 0.94 15.61
C ALA A 97 -4.04 1.67 16.04
N SER A 98 -3.02 0.94 16.45
CA SER A 98 -1.73 1.48 16.92
C SER A 98 -0.58 1.27 15.94
N SER A 99 -0.79 0.52 14.86
CA SER A 99 0.25 0.23 13.87
C SER A 99 0.63 1.46 13.05
N THR A 100 1.93 1.66 12.86
CA THR A 100 2.51 2.68 11.96
C THR A 100 3.14 2.06 10.71
N ARG A 101 2.73 0.82 10.39
CA ARG A 101 3.27 0.07 9.27
C ARG A 101 2.91 0.73 7.94
N ARG A 102 3.85 0.72 7.00
CA ARG A 102 3.60 1.05 5.61
C ARG A 102 3.42 -0.22 4.80
N PHE A 103 2.31 -0.29 4.03
CA PHE A 103 2.05 -1.39 3.10
C PHE A 103 2.21 -0.90 1.66
N ALA A 104 2.86 -1.71 0.83
CA ALA A 104 3.00 -1.49 -0.59
C ALA A 104 1.95 -2.30 -1.37
N ILE A 105 1.03 -1.62 -2.05
CA ILE A 105 -0.02 -2.24 -2.87
C ILE A 105 0.26 -1.92 -4.35
N GLY A 106 0.29 -2.94 -5.19
CA GLY A 106 0.36 -2.78 -6.62
C GLY A 106 -1.02 -2.97 -7.26
N ALA A 107 -1.39 -2.08 -8.19
CA ALA A 107 -2.64 -2.20 -8.96
C ALA A 107 -2.57 -1.42 -10.27
N PRO A 108 -3.33 -1.80 -11.32
CA PRO A 108 -3.57 -0.94 -12.47
C PRO A 108 -4.27 0.38 -12.07
N ASP A 109 -4.08 1.44 -12.85
CA ASP A 109 -4.58 2.78 -12.51
C ASP A 109 -6.11 2.84 -12.31
N GLY A 110 -6.89 2.21 -13.17
CA GLY A 110 -8.35 2.18 -13.03
C GLY A 110 -8.83 1.46 -11.77
N VAL A 111 -8.11 0.41 -11.35
CA VAL A 111 -8.38 -0.32 -10.08
C VAL A 111 -8.01 0.55 -8.89
N SER A 112 -6.85 1.20 -8.97
CA SER A 112 -6.37 2.13 -7.94
C SER A 112 -7.38 3.26 -7.70
N ALA A 113 -7.89 3.85 -8.77
CA ALA A 113 -8.88 4.93 -8.68
C ALA A 113 -10.20 4.49 -8.02
N VAL A 114 -10.60 3.21 -8.20
CA VAL A 114 -11.81 2.66 -7.57
C VAL A 114 -11.60 2.37 -6.08
N LEU A 115 -10.43 1.81 -5.71
CA LEU A 115 -10.20 1.28 -4.37
C LEU A 115 -9.63 2.29 -3.39
N LEU A 116 -8.86 3.27 -3.87
CA LEU A 116 -8.04 4.11 -2.98
C LEU A 116 -8.89 4.96 -2.03
N SER A 117 -9.90 5.67 -2.53
CA SER A 117 -10.72 6.54 -1.69
C SER A 117 -11.48 5.79 -0.59
N PRO A 118 -12.20 4.69 -0.88
CA PRO A 118 -12.88 3.90 0.16
C PRO A 118 -11.88 3.21 1.12
N LEU A 119 -10.71 2.79 0.64
CA LEU A 119 -9.66 2.22 1.50
C LEU A 119 -9.11 3.28 2.47
N LEU A 120 -8.75 4.47 1.99
CA LEU A 120 -8.28 5.55 2.85
C LEU A 120 -9.31 5.99 3.88
N ALA A 121 -10.59 6.04 3.50
CA ALA A 121 -11.67 6.33 4.45
C ALA A 121 -11.79 5.25 5.55
N GLU A 122 -11.60 3.97 5.18
CA GLU A 122 -11.55 2.87 6.13
C GLU A 122 -10.35 2.99 7.08
N LEU A 123 -9.15 3.23 6.53
CA LEU A 123 -7.90 3.36 7.29
C LEU A 123 -7.96 4.51 8.30
N ARG A 124 -8.44 5.68 7.90
CA ARG A 124 -8.59 6.83 8.80
C ARG A 124 -9.42 6.50 10.04
N ARG A 125 -10.41 5.62 9.89
CA ARG A 125 -11.31 5.24 10.97
C ARG A 125 -10.76 4.13 11.87
N THR A 126 -10.03 3.16 11.30
CA THR A 126 -9.66 1.91 11.98
C THR A 126 -8.17 1.74 12.24
N ALA A 127 -7.32 2.46 11.51
CA ALA A 127 -5.87 2.31 11.52
C ALA A 127 -5.17 3.60 11.06
N PRO A 128 -5.35 4.72 11.79
CA PRO A 128 -4.93 6.05 11.33
C PRO A 128 -3.42 6.21 11.15
N GLY A 129 -2.61 5.35 11.79
CA GLY A 129 -1.15 5.36 11.67
C GLY A 129 -0.61 4.52 10.50
N ILE A 130 -1.47 3.76 9.81
CA ILE A 130 -1.02 2.93 8.68
C ILE A 130 -0.90 3.78 7.40
N ASP A 131 0.26 3.67 6.75
CA ASP A 131 0.54 4.26 5.44
C ASP A 131 0.33 3.27 4.30
N ILE A 132 -0.13 3.76 3.13
CA ILE A 132 -0.20 2.99 1.90
C ILE A 132 0.75 3.60 0.85
N SER A 133 1.62 2.77 0.30
CA SER A 133 2.39 3.07 -0.91
C SER A 133 1.71 2.37 -2.09
N LEU A 134 1.26 3.15 -3.06
CA LEU A 134 0.62 2.61 -4.26
C LEU A 134 1.62 2.54 -5.41
N ARG A 135 1.70 1.38 -6.07
CA ARG A 135 2.53 1.15 -7.26
C ARG A 135 1.63 0.84 -8.45
N GLN A 136 1.88 1.51 -9.57
CA GLN A 136 1.16 1.20 -10.80
C GLN A 136 1.69 -0.11 -11.39
N LEU A 137 0.80 -1.06 -11.62
CA LEU A 137 1.11 -2.30 -12.33
C LEU A 137 0.66 -2.19 -13.78
N LEU A 138 1.54 -2.62 -14.67
CA LEU A 138 1.29 -2.68 -16.10
C LEU A 138 1.43 -4.13 -16.57
N PRO A 139 0.55 -4.61 -17.46
CA PRO A 139 0.70 -5.92 -18.06
C PRO A 139 1.93 -5.97 -18.99
N ALA A 140 2.57 -7.13 -19.09
CA ALA A 140 3.67 -7.32 -20.02
C ALA A 140 3.19 -7.16 -21.47
N GLN A 141 4.06 -6.60 -22.32
CA GLN A 141 3.75 -6.34 -23.73
C GLN A 141 3.65 -7.65 -24.53
N GLY A 142 2.67 -7.70 -25.44
CA GLY A 142 2.53 -8.81 -26.39
C GLY A 142 2.07 -10.13 -25.78
N GLU A 143 1.86 -10.19 -24.48
CA GLU A 143 1.40 -11.39 -23.80
C GLU A 143 -0.13 -11.48 -23.84
N THR A 144 -0.62 -12.48 -24.56
CA THR A 144 -2.05 -12.80 -24.61
C THR A 144 -2.48 -13.75 -23.49
N ALA A 145 -1.54 -14.51 -22.93
CA ALA A 145 -1.79 -15.38 -21.79
C ALA A 145 -1.85 -14.56 -20.49
N GLU A 146 -2.99 -14.58 -19.80
CA GLU A 146 -3.25 -13.77 -18.62
C GLU A 146 -2.20 -13.93 -17.52
N GLY A 147 -1.73 -15.16 -17.25
CA GLY A 147 -0.74 -15.43 -16.23
C GLY A 147 0.65 -14.86 -16.55
N LEU A 148 1.01 -14.77 -17.83
CA LEU A 148 2.27 -14.20 -18.27
C LEU A 148 2.25 -12.67 -18.26
N ALA A 149 1.10 -12.08 -18.54
CA ALA A 149 0.93 -10.62 -18.53
C ALA A 149 1.28 -9.98 -17.18
N TRP A 150 1.16 -10.71 -16.07
CA TRP A 150 1.41 -10.21 -14.71
C TRP A 150 2.64 -10.81 -14.03
N ARG A 151 3.53 -11.47 -14.79
CA ARG A 151 4.74 -12.13 -14.25
C ARG A 151 5.60 -11.19 -13.42
N ALA A 152 5.78 -9.93 -13.83
CA ALA A 152 6.55 -8.94 -13.10
C ALA A 152 5.94 -8.68 -11.71
N ALA A 153 4.62 -8.56 -11.61
CA ALA A 153 3.93 -8.38 -10.33
C ALA A 153 4.13 -9.58 -9.39
N PHE A 154 4.09 -10.81 -9.91
CA PHE A 154 4.38 -12.00 -9.10
C PHE A 154 5.83 -12.02 -8.60
N SER A 155 6.80 -11.65 -9.44
CA SER A 155 8.21 -11.56 -9.03
C SER A 155 8.43 -10.50 -7.94
N GLU A 156 7.78 -9.35 -8.03
CA GLU A 156 7.86 -8.30 -7.02
C GLU A 156 7.23 -8.72 -5.68
N LEU A 157 6.14 -9.48 -5.70
CA LEU A 157 5.54 -10.08 -4.51
C LEU A 157 6.48 -11.09 -3.85
N GLU A 158 7.15 -11.94 -4.62
CA GLU A 158 8.14 -12.92 -4.14
C GLU A 158 9.38 -12.23 -3.56
N ALA A 159 9.84 -11.16 -4.20
CA ALA A 159 10.96 -10.34 -3.71
C ALA A 159 10.59 -9.46 -2.50
N ARG A 160 9.32 -9.45 -2.07
CA ARG A 160 8.79 -8.62 -0.97
C ARG A 160 9.04 -7.11 -1.16
N THR A 161 9.15 -6.66 -2.39
CA THR A 161 9.15 -5.23 -2.73
C THR A 161 7.74 -4.64 -2.79
N MET A 162 6.74 -5.52 -2.73
CA MET A 162 5.32 -5.24 -2.68
C MET A 162 4.63 -6.27 -1.78
N ASP A 163 3.70 -5.83 -0.93
CA ASP A 163 2.97 -6.70 0.01
C ASP A 163 1.77 -7.39 -0.64
N MET A 164 1.06 -6.68 -1.52
CA MET A 164 -0.16 -7.13 -2.18
C MET A 164 -0.22 -6.61 -3.61
N ALA A 165 -0.65 -7.45 -4.55
CA ALA A 165 -1.04 -7.02 -5.90
C ALA A 165 -2.54 -7.17 -6.09
N ILE A 166 -3.17 -6.26 -6.85
CA ILE A 166 -4.57 -6.37 -7.28
C ILE A 166 -4.57 -6.50 -8.79
N LEU A 167 -4.96 -7.65 -9.29
CA LEU A 167 -4.79 -8.05 -10.69
C LEU A 167 -6.10 -8.53 -11.32
N PRO A 168 -6.37 -8.19 -12.59
CA PRO A 168 -7.46 -8.72 -13.39
C PRO A 168 -7.03 -10.05 -14.07
N SER A 169 -6.61 -11.04 -13.30
CA SER A 169 -6.15 -12.33 -13.83
C SER A 169 -6.87 -13.50 -13.18
N ALA A 170 -7.30 -14.45 -14.00
CA ALA A 170 -7.82 -15.73 -13.56
C ALA A 170 -6.70 -16.75 -13.31
N ASP A 171 -5.58 -16.62 -14.02
CA ASP A 171 -4.42 -17.52 -13.95
C ASP A 171 -3.39 -17.00 -12.92
N ILE A 172 -3.63 -17.35 -11.66
CA ILE A 172 -2.77 -17.01 -10.53
C ILE A 172 -2.06 -18.28 -10.05
N PRO A 173 -0.70 -18.31 -10.06
CA PRO A 173 0.05 -19.49 -9.69
C PRO A 173 -0.30 -20.01 -8.28
N ALA A 174 -0.33 -21.34 -8.11
CA ALA A 174 -0.80 -22.01 -6.88
C ALA A 174 -0.05 -21.63 -5.61
N ARG A 175 1.18 -21.11 -5.71
CA ARG A 175 1.99 -20.62 -4.60
C ARG A 175 1.53 -19.28 -4.02
N PHE A 176 0.60 -18.58 -4.70
CA PHE A 176 -0.01 -17.36 -4.22
C PHE A 176 -1.37 -17.63 -3.56
N PHE A 177 -1.64 -16.88 -2.52
CA PHE A 177 -2.98 -16.70 -1.97
C PHE A 177 -3.72 -15.70 -2.84
N ARG A 178 -4.99 -15.96 -3.11
CA ARG A 178 -5.86 -15.03 -3.84
C ARG A 178 -7.17 -14.83 -3.11
N ARG A 179 -7.69 -13.62 -3.17
CA ARG A 179 -9.02 -13.26 -2.71
C ARG A 179 -9.74 -12.48 -3.81
N SER A 180 -10.88 -12.98 -4.23
CA SER A 180 -11.72 -12.27 -5.20
C SER A 180 -12.27 -10.99 -4.57
N LEU A 181 -12.21 -9.88 -5.31
CA LEU A 181 -12.71 -8.58 -4.87
C LEU A 181 -14.04 -8.24 -5.53
N TYR A 182 -14.07 -8.14 -6.85
CA TYR A 182 -15.28 -7.86 -7.63
C TYR A 182 -15.10 -8.25 -9.10
N GLU A 183 -16.23 -8.35 -9.79
CA GLU A 183 -16.28 -8.49 -11.24
C GLU A 183 -16.35 -7.11 -11.90
N GLU A 184 -15.71 -6.97 -13.05
CA GLU A 184 -15.66 -5.74 -13.82
C GLU A 184 -15.89 -6.05 -15.30
N ASP A 185 -16.51 -5.11 -15.98
CA ASP A 185 -16.68 -5.11 -17.43
C ASP A 185 -16.36 -3.71 -18.01
N PHE A 186 -16.61 -3.52 -19.28
CA PHE A 186 -16.34 -2.27 -19.96
C PHE A 186 -17.62 -1.60 -20.47
N VAL A 187 -17.70 -0.30 -20.27
CA VAL A 187 -18.70 0.59 -20.86
C VAL A 187 -18.07 1.53 -21.87
N ILE A 188 -18.86 2.11 -22.75
CA ILE A 188 -18.39 3.17 -23.66
C ILE A 188 -18.61 4.51 -22.97
N ALA A 189 -17.50 5.13 -22.60
CA ALA A 189 -17.45 6.46 -22.02
C ALA A 189 -17.39 7.52 -23.12
N MET A 190 -18.12 8.61 -22.93
CA MET A 190 -18.19 9.76 -23.83
C MET A 190 -18.58 11.01 -23.04
N ARG A 191 -18.28 12.19 -23.56
CA ARG A 191 -18.74 13.45 -22.95
C ARG A 191 -20.27 13.54 -22.90
N ALA A 192 -20.78 14.35 -21.99
CA ALA A 192 -22.20 14.69 -21.99
C ALA A 192 -22.62 15.28 -23.36
N LEU A 193 -23.84 14.97 -23.79
CA LEU A 193 -24.40 15.42 -25.09
C LEU A 193 -23.72 14.83 -26.34
N HIS A 194 -22.85 13.81 -26.20
CA HIS A 194 -22.26 13.14 -27.36
C HIS A 194 -23.35 12.52 -28.25
N PRO A 195 -23.26 12.65 -29.60
CA PRO A 195 -24.32 12.17 -30.51
C PRO A 195 -24.67 10.69 -30.39
N LEU A 196 -23.67 9.83 -30.02
CA LEU A 196 -23.87 8.39 -29.82
C LEU A 196 -24.76 8.09 -28.59
N ALA A 197 -24.75 8.95 -27.56
CA ALA A 197 -25.48 8.71 -26.31
C ALA A 197 -26.99 8.49 -26.51
N ARG A 198 -27.58 9.09 -27.56
CA ARG A 198 -29.02 8.97 -27.87
C ARG A 198 -29.38 7.70 -28.64
N ARG A 199 -28.47 7.18 -29.47
CA ARG A 199 -28.69 5.97 -30.32
C ARG A 199 -27.38 5.17 -30.46
N PRO A 200 -27.03 4.37 -29.49
CA PRO A 200 -25.78 3.59 -29.49
C PRO A 200 -25.91 2.31 -30.36
N THR A 201 -25.89 2.46 -31.69
CA THR A 201 -25.87 1.32 -32.62
C THR A 201 -24.43 0.93 -32.98
N LEU A 202 -24.22 -0.35 -33.32
CA LEU A 202 -22.90 -0.86 -33.70
C LEU A 202 -22.34 -0.14 -34.93
N LYS A 203 -23.18 0.14 -35.93
CA LYS A 203 -22.77 0.89 -37.12
C LYS A 203 -22.24 2.27 -36.75
N ARG A 204 -23.02 3.07 -36.00
CA ARG A 204 -22.58 4.42 -35.56
C ARG A 204 -21.34 4.36 -34.68
N PHE A 205 -21.22 3.34 -33.82
CA PHE A 205 -20.03 3.14 -33.00
C PHE A 205 -18.77 2.97 -33.86
N CYS A 206 -18.83 2.19 -34.94
CA CYS A 206 -17.72 1.99 -35.87
C CYS A 206 -17.38 3.25 -36.68
N GLU A 207 -18.35 4.09 -36.97
CA GLU A 207 -18.19 5.35 -37.73
C GLU A 207 -17.55 6.48 -36.91
N MET A 208 -17.56 6.39 -35.56
CA MET A 208 -16.98 7.40 -34.67
C MET A 208 -15.47 7.22 -34.51
N GLN A 209 -14.85 8.25 -33.94
CA GLN A 209 -13.42 8.21 -33.58
C GLN A 209 -13.25 7.72 -32.15
N HIS A 210 -12.23 6.92 -31.92
CA HIS A 210 -12.00 6.27 -30.65
C HIS A 210 -10.64 6.63 -30.06
N LEU A 211 -10.60 6.63 -28.73
CA LEU A 211 -9.41 6.64 -27.91
C LEU A 211 -9.19 5.24 -27.36
N VAL A 212 -7.96 4.74 -27.40
CA VAL A 212 -7.54 3.48 -26.79
C VAL A 212 -6.55 3.74 -25.67
N VAL A 213 -6.75 3.06 -24.54
CA VAL A 213 -5.78 3.06 -23.45
C VAL A 213 -4.73 1.99 -23.74
N SER A 214 -3.50 2.44 -23.95
CA SER A 214 -2.34 1.59 -24.27
C SER A 214 -1.07 2.23 -23.74
N HIS A 215 -0.43 1.59 -22.77
CA HIS A 215 0.85 2.07 -22.21
C HIS A 215 2.03 1.93 -23.18
N THR A 216 1.83 1.22 -24.28
CA THR A 216 2.83 1.00 -25.32
C THR A 216 2.58 1.77 -26.61
N GLY A 217 1.45 2.48 -26.69
CA GLY A 217 1.02 3.22 -27.88
C GLY A 217 0.38 2.35 -28.97
N HIS A 218 0.19 1.04 -28.76
CA HIS A 218 -0.52 0.20 -29.72
C HIS A 218 -1.98 0.63 -29.86
N ALA A 219 -2.41 0.83 -31.11
CA ALA A 219 -3.76 1.30 -31.45
C ALA A 219 -4.81 0.18 -31.50
N HIS A 220 -4.44 -1.07 -31.28
CA HIS A 220 -5.35 -2.22 -31.28
C HIS A 220 -5.51 -2.79 -29.87
N GLY A 221 -6.73 -3.17 -29.51
CA GLY A 221 -7.04 -3.78 -28.23
C GLY A 221 -8.24 -4.73 -28.32
N PHE A 222 -8.72 -5.19 -27.17
CA PHE A 222 -9.79 -6.20 -27.06
C PHE A 222 -11.10 -5.81 -27.78
N VAL A 223 -11.40 -4.51 -27.93
CA VAL A 223 -12.55 -4.04 -28.70
C VAL A 223 -12.35 -4.28 -30.19
N ASP A 224 -11.11 -4.07 -30.67
CA ASP A 224 -10.76 -4.27 -32.08
C ASP A 224 -10.79 -5.75 -32.43
N GLU A 225 -10.35 -6.62 -31.53
CA GLU A 225 -10.49 -8.08 -31.65
C GLU A 225 -11.97 -8.51 -31.72
N ALA A 226 -12.84 -7.91 -30.89
CA ALA A 226 -14.27 -8.21 -30.89
C ALA A 226 -14.98 -7.71 -32.15
N LEU A 227 -14.54 -6.60 -32.72
CA LEU A 227 -15.04 -6.08 -34.00
C LEU A 227 -14.53 -6.94 -35.19
N ALA A 228 -13.27 -7.31 -35.20
CA ALA A 228 -12.66 -8.13 -36.27
C ALA A 228 -13.36 -9.49 -36.42
N LYS A 229 -13.80 -10.14 -35.32
CA LYS A 229 -14.62 -11.35 -35.34
C LYS A 229 -15.96 -11.18 -36.08
N ARG A 230 -16.38 -9.93 -36.35
CA ARG A 230 -17.60 -9.57 -37.07
C ARG A 230 -17.33 -8.93 -38.42
N GLY A 231 -16.06 -8.91 -38.87
CA GLY A 231 -15.64 -8.24 -40.10
C GLY A 231 -15.76 -6.71 -40.03
N LEU A 232 -15.74 -6.13 -38.81
CA LEU A 232 -15.87 -4.71 -38.58
C LEU A 232 -14.56 -4.12 -38.06
N SER A 233 -14.42 -2.81 -38.25
CA SER A 233 -13.30 -2.04 -37.71
C SER A 233 -13.80 -0.68 -37.22
N ARG A 234 -12.92 0.03 -36.51
CA ARG A 234 -13.15 1.41 -36.04
C ARG A 234 -11.90 2.26 -36.26
N ARG A 235 -12.04 3.56 -36.27
CA ARG A 235 -10.91 4.49 -36.35
C ARG A 235 -10.38 4.82 -34.95
N ILE A 236 -9.14 4.45 -34.68
CA ILE A 236 -8.43 4.92 -33.47
C ILE A 236 -7.76 6.25 -33.82
N ALA A 237 -8.22 7.33 -33.20
CA ALA A 237 -7.68 8.67 -33.38
C ALA A 237 -6.60 9.03 -32.38
N LEU A 238 -6.60 8.38 -31.19
CA LEU A 238 -5.66 8.66 -30.13
C LEU A 238 -5.39 7.41 -29.28
N THR A 239 -4.14 7.25 -28.81
CA THR A 239 -3.78 6.33 -27.76
C THR A 239 -3.28 7.12 -26.55
N VAL A 240 -3.63 6.66 -25.33
CA VAL A 240 -3.19 7.27 -24.07
C VAL A 240 -2.70 6.19 -23.09
N PRO A 241 -1.79 6.51 -22.15
CA PRO A 241 -1.13 5.49 -21.34
C PRO A 241 -1.99 4.89 -20.22
N ASN A 242 -3.06 5.57 -19.77
CA ASN A 242 -3.87 5.14 -18.63
C ASN A 242 -5.33 5.62 -18.72
N PHE A 243 -6.20 5.02 -17.90
CA PHE A 243 -7.64 5.32 -17.89
C PHE A 243 -7.96 6.71 -17.35
N SER A 244 -7.19 7.20 -16.38
CA SER A 244 -7.43 8.53 -15.81
C SER A 244 -7.20 9.63 -16.85
N PHE A 245 -6.16 9.50 -17.67
CA PHE A 245 -5.90 10.42 -18.76
C PHE A 245 -6.95 10.28 -19.89
N ALA A 246 -7.41 9.04 -20.15
CA ALA A 246 -8.49 8.79 -21.09
C ALA A 246 -9.78 9.57 -20.72
N LEU A 247 -10.17 9.56 -19.44
CA LEU A 247 -11.34 10.32 -18.99
C LEU A 247 -11.20 11.83 -19.23
N ALA A 248 -10.05 12.40 -18.92
CA ALA A 248 -9.79 13.83 -19.12
C ALA A 248 -9.93 14.21 -20.60
N VAL A 249 -9.38 13.39 -21.51
CA VAL A 249 -9.48 13.65 -22.96
C VAL A 249 -10.91 13.47 -23.48
N VAL A 250 -11.59 12.39 -23.06
CA VAL A 250 -12.99 12.12 -23.47
C VAL A 250 -13.94 13.22 -23.02
N ALA A 251 -13.70 13.83 -21.86
CA ALA A 251 -14.50 14.94 -21.35
C ALA A 251 -14.52 16.16 -22.30
N GLU A 252 -13.41 16.42 -22.97
CA GLU A 252 -13.18 17.62 -23.81
C GLU A 252 -13.31 17.36 -25.32
N THR A 253 -13.61 16.11 -25.72
CA THR A 253 -13.60 15.71 -27.15
C THR A 253 -14.81 14.87 -27.54
N ASP A 254 -14.96 14.61 -28.84
CA ASP A 254 -15.93 13.66 -29.39
C ASP A 254 -15.37 12.23 -29.51
N LEU A 255 -14.30 11.93 -28.79
CA LEU A 255 -13.73 10.57 -28.79
C LEU A 255 -14.51 9.64 -27.87
N LEU A 256 -14.66 8.40 -28.29
CA LEU A 256 -15.23 7.33 -27.50
C LEU A 256 -14.11 6.49 -26.87
N ALA A 257 -14.29 6.07 -25.64
CA ALA A 257 -13.37 5.15 -25.00
C ALA A 257 -14.10 3.97 -24.33
N ALA A 258 -13.60 2.75 -24.49
CA ALA A 258 -14.04 1.61 -23.69
C ALA A 258 -13.26 1.60 -22.38
N LEU A 259 -13.93 1.87 -21.28
CA LEU A 259 -13.34 2.03 -19.95
C LEU A 259 -14.05 1.11 -18.93
N PRO A 260 -13.36 0.70 -17.83
CA PRO A 260 -13.97 -0.12 -16.79
C PRO A 260 -15.21 0.57 -16.17
N ARG A 261 -16.29 -0.17 -16.02
CA ARG A 261 -17.59 0.36 -15.58
C ARG A 261 -17.52 1.06 -14.23
N LYS A 262 -16.94 0.40 -13.22
CA LYS A 262 -16.85 0.99 -11.87
C LYS A 262 -15.98 2.24 -11.84
N PHE A 263 -14.88 2.22 -12.61
CA PHE A 263 -14.02 3.39 -12.75
C PHE A 263 -14.79 4.58 -13.34
N VAL A 264 -15.54 4.37 -14.43
CA VAL A 264 -16.37 5.42 -15.03
C VAL A 264 -17.46 5.86 -14.06
N ALA A 265 -18.17 4.94 -13.42
CA ALA A 265 -19.24 5.27 -12.47
C ALA A 265 -18.78 6.17 -11.32
N MET A 266 -17.55 5.98 -10.83
CA MET A 266 -17.00 6.81 -9.74
C MET A 266 -16.53 8.19 -10.20
N GLN A 267 -16.19 8.35 -11.46
CA GLN A 267 -15.56 9.57 -11.98
C GLN A 267 -16.48 10.37 -12.90
N ALA A 268 -17.58 9.77 -13.37
CA ALA A 268 -18.45 10.32 -14.42
C ALA A 268 -18.96 11.74 -14.10
N SER A 269 -19.47 11.97 -12.89
CA SER A 269 -19.99 13.28 -12.48
C SER A 269 -18.91 14.36 -12.45
N ARG A 270 -17.71 14.00 -12.00
CA ARG A 270 -16.58 14.93 -11.89
C ARG A 270 -16.08 15.41 -13.26
N PHE A 271 -16.15 14.54 -14.28
CA PHE A 271 -15.64 14.83 -15.62
C PHE A 271 -16.76 15.14 -16.63
N GLY A 272 -18.03 15.18 -16.22
CA GLY A 272 -19.13 15.39 -17.18
C GLY A 272 -19.26 14.26 -18.20
N ILE A 273 -18.92 13.03 -17.81
CA ILE A 273 -18.93 11.84 -18.66
C ILE A 273 -20.27 11.11 -18.55
N VAL A 274 -20.76 10.59 -19.67
CA VAL A 274 -21.85 9.62 -19.72
C VAL A 274 -21.34 8.28 -20.21
N ALA A 275 -21.84 7.23 -19.62
CA ALA A 275 -21.56 5.86 -20.01
C ALA A 275 -22.75 5.24 -20.74
N ARG A 276 -22.49 4.40 -21.72
CA ARG A 276 -23.47 3.53 -22.40
C ARG A 276 -22.94 2.11 -22.52
N GLU A 277 -23.86 1.16 -22.55
CA GLU A 277 -23.51 -0.20 -22.88
C GLU A 277 -22.84 -0.27 -24.24
N ALA A 278 -21.80 -1.09 -24.35
CA ALA A 278 -21.15 -1.34 -25.62
C ALA A 278 -22.16 -2.02 -26.58
N PRO A 279 -22.23 -1.59 -27.87
CA PRO A 279 -23.16 -2.20 -28.82
C PRO A 279 -22.67 -3.58 -29.34
N LEU A 280 -21.74 -4.20 -28.65
CA LEU A 280 -21.20 -5.54 -28.87
C LEU A 280 -20.74 -6.12 -27.51
N PRO A 281 -20.74 -7.45 -27.36
CA PRO A 281 -20.23 -8.06 -26.14
C PRO A 281 -18.75 -7.76 -25.95
N LEU A 282 -18.39 -7.23 -24.80
CA LEU A 282 -17.01 -7.03 -24.37
C LEU A 282 -16.65 -8.02 -23.29
N ARG A 283 -15.35 -8.23 -23.10
CA ARG A 283 -14.84 -9.14 -22.06
C ARG A 283 -15.21 -8.67 -20.67
N GLN A 284 -15.50 -9.62 -19.82
CA GLN A 284 -15.61 -9.42 -18.37
C GLN A 284 -14.38 -10.01 -17.71
N PHE A 285 -14.00 -9.47 -16.57
CA PHE A 285 -12.87 -9.97 -15.80
C PHE A 285 -13.11 -9.81 -14.31
N ARG A 286 -12.43 -10.63 -13.53
CA ARG A 286 -12.52 -10.60 -12.07
C ARG A 286 -11.22 -10.09 -11.48
N LEU A 287 -11.33 -9.16 -10.56
CA LEU A 287 -10.18 -8.65 -9.83
C LEU A 287 -9.90 -9.47 -8.58
N HIS A 288 -8.64 -9.78 -8.38
CA HIS A 288 -8.14 -10.52 -7.25
C HIS A 288 -7.07 -9.74 -6.51
N ALA A 289 -7.17 -9.70 -5.18
CA ALA A 289 -6.03 -9.38 -4.32
C ALA A 289 -5.16 -10.64 -4.20
N VAL A 290 -3.85 -10.47 -4.33
CA VAL A 290 -2.87 -11.56 -4.43
C VAL A 290 -1.65 -11.27 -3.56
N ALA A 291 -1.17 -12.29 -2.83
CA ALA A 291 0.11 -12.27 -2.12
C ALA A 291 0.70 -13.70 -2.05
N PRO A 292 2.00 -13.87 -1.81
CA PRO A 292 2.56 -15.20 -1.56
C PRO A 292 1.86 -15.89 -0.38
N LYS A 293 1.54 -17.18 -0.49
CA LYS A 293 0.90 -17.93 0.62
C LYS A 293 1.69 -17.85 1.92
N ALA A 294 3.02 -17.92 1.84
CA ALA A 294 3.88 -17.78 3.02
C ALA A 294 3.79 -16.41 3.70
N ALA A 295 3.47 -15.35 2.94
CA ALA A 295 3.29 -14.02 3.50
C ALA A 295 1.99 -13.87 4.30
N MET A 296 1.00 -14.74 4.09
CA MET A 296 -0.29 -14.70 4.82
C MET A 296 -0.18 -15.13 6.28
N LEU A 297 0.98 -15.64 6.74
CA LEU A 297 1.28 -15.80 8.15
C LEU A 297 1.42 -14.45 8.89
N ASP A 298 1.66 -13.39 8.16
CA ASP A 298 1.66 -12.01 8.67
C ASP A 298 0.22 -11.55 8.91
N THR A 299 -0.14 -11.36 10.17
CA THR A 299 -1.48 -10.94 10.59
C THR A 299 -1.84 -9.54 10.09
N GLY A 300 -0.86 -8.65 9.93
CA GLY A 300 -1.04 -7.33 9.34
C GLY A 300 -1.40 -7.40 7.86
N LEU A 301 -0.77 -8.30 7.11
CA LEU A 301 -1.13 -8.52 5.71
C LEU A 301 -2.52 -9.14 5.58
N SER A 302 -2.87 -10.11 6.42
CA SER A 302 -4.21 -10.70 6.46
C SER A 302 -5.29 -9.66 6.75
N TRP A 303 -5.03 -8.76 7.71
CA TRP A 303 -5.89 -7.61 8.00
C TRP A 303 -6.04 -6.67 6.80
N LEU A 304 -4.93 -6.38 6.07
CA LEU A 304 -4.99 -5.55 4.87
C LEU A 304 -5.88 -6.16 3.78
N PHE A 305 -5.81 -7.49 3.59
CA PHE A 305 -6.70 -8.20 2.66
C PHE A 305 -8.18 -8.00 3.01
N ASP A 306 -8.52 -8.01 4.31
CA ASP A 306 -9.88 -7.76 4.76
C ASP A 306 -10.29 -6.29 4.59
N ALA A 307 -9.40 -5.35 4.85
CA ALA A 307 -9.64 -3.92 4.62
C ALA A 307 -9.89 -3.61 3.13
N VAL A 308 -9.06 -4.15 2.23
CA VAL A 308 -9.22 -4.00 0.78
C VAL A 308 -10.51 -4.63 0.30
N ARG A 309 -10.89 -5.82 0.80
CA ARG A 309 -12.16 -6.47 0.48
C ARG A 309 -13.36 -5.61 0.90
N ARG A 310 -13.34 -5.06 2.11
CA ARG A 310 -14.41 -4.15 2.58
C ARG A 310 -14.49 -2.88 1.72
N ALA A 311 -13.35 -2.30 1.34
CA ALA A 311 -13.30 -1.15 0.45
C ALA A 311 -13.88 -1.46 -0.94
N ALA A 312 -13.55 -2.63 -1.49
CA ALA A 312 -14.04 -3.09 -2.80
C ALA A 312 -15.56 -3.39 -2.83
N SER A 313 -16.15 -3.74 -1.69
CA SER A 313 -17.58 -4.08 -1.56
C SER A 313 -18.48 -2.86 -1.37
N ARG A 314 -17.89 -1.67 -1.12
CA ARG A 314 -18.69 -0.45 -0.98
C ARG A 314 -19.22 -0.01 -2.34
N PRO A 315 -20.52 0.35 -2.44
CA PRO A 315 -21.03 0.97 -3.65
C PRO A 315 -20.24 2.28 -3.90
N PRO A 316 -20.09 2.68 -5.17
CA PRO A 316 -19.49 3.97 -5.48
C PRO A 316 -20.26 5.05 -4.71
N VAL A 317 -19.55 5.89 -3.98
CA VAL A 317 -20.16 7.04 -3.31
C VAL A 317 -20.71 7.93 -4.44
N SER A 318 -22.02 7.98 -4.59
CA SER A 318 -22.64 8.95 -5.46
C SER A 318 -22.16 10.33 -4.99
N ALA A 319 -21.44 11.03 -5.85
CA ALA A 319 -21.15 12.42 -5.58
C ALA A 319 -22.50 13.15 -5.50
N ILE A 320 -22.79 13.67 -4.30
CA ILE A 320 -23.91 14.56 -4.01
C ILE A 320 -23.68 15.85 -4.78
#